data_38742859ae499b001e85c5a588202218
#
_entry.id   38742859ae499b001e85c5a588202218
#
_cell.length_a   1.000
_cell.length_b   1.000
_cell.length_c   1.000
_cell.angle_alpha   90.00
_cell.angle_beta   90.00
_cell.angle_gamma   90.00
#
_symmetry.space_group_name_H-M   'P 1'
#
loop_
_entity.id
_entity.type
_entity.pdbx_description
1 polymer ?
#
loop_
_entity_poly.entity_id
_entity_poly.type
_entity_poly.pdbx_seq_one_letter_code
_entity_poly.pdbx_strand_id
1 'polypeptide(L)'
;MTLGNFAAFFVFCFYPCMPPRLLPKEFGFHDTVRQDNAESVWVGGKNVNQLAAMPSLHFTYAFVIGCTFIYHSGIHWRSENRALQQSTFGRCLWLLAGLFYPLLVLSVIVATANHYYLDAVVALLTTSVAFFINRIWMLLLPAEAMLCWVLRLKKPVPTTGQRLETAKKVKEDEIDYRYEVV
;
A
#
# COMPACT_ATOMS: atom_id res chain seq x y z
N MET A 1 0.07 1.93 2.71
CA MET A 1 -1.14 2.36 1.97
C MET A 1 -1.69 3.70 2.44
N THR A 2 -1.93 3.94 3.74
CA THR A 2 -2.50 5.20 4.25
C THR A 2 -1.77 6.45 3.78
N LEU A 3 -0.43 6.49 3.91
CA LEU A 3 0.37 7.63 3.42
C LEU A 3 0.26 7.83 1.90
N GLY A 4 0.18 6.74 1.13
CA GLY A 4 -0.03 6.82 -0.32
C GLY A 4 -1.39 7.45 -0.66
N ASN A 5 -2.44 7.10 0.08
CA ASN A 5 -3.76 7.70 -0.10
C ASN A 5 -3.76 9.20 0.26
N PHE A 6 -3.09 9.58 1.36
CA PHE A 6 -2.95 11.00 1.69
C PHE A 6 -2.17 11.76 0.62
N ALA A 7 -1.05 11.22 0.14
CA ALA A 7 -0.28 11.84 -0.94
C ALA A 7 -1.13 11.98 -2.22
N ALA A 8 -1.88 10.94 -2.60
CA ALA A 8 -2.79 10.98 -3.74
C ALA A 8 -3.89 12.04 -3.55
N PHE A 9 -4.48 12.12 -2.36
CA PHE A 9 -5.50 13.12 -2.05
C PHE A 9 -4.97 14.54 -2.24
N PHE A 10 -3.76 14.84 -1.79
CA PHE A 10 -3.14 16.15 -2.03
C PHE A 10 -3.00 16.42 -3.53
N VAL A 11 -2.51 15.46 -4.31
CA VAL A 11 -2.37 15.63 -5.76
C VAL A 11 -3.73 15.87 -6.40
N PHE A 12 -4.79 15.14 -6.03
CA PHE A 12 -6.14 15.34 -6.56
C PHE A 12 -6.70 16.75 -6.27
N CYS A 13 -6.36 17.31 -5.10
CA CYS A 13 -6.81 18.67 -4.75
C CYS A 13 -6.10 19.75 -5.54
N PHE A 14 -4.80 19.60 -5.78
CA PHE A 14 -3.98 20.62 -6.44
C PHE A 14 -3.88 20.44 -7.95
N TYR A 15 -4.02 19.22 -8.43
CA TYR A 15 -3.89 18.88 -9.85
C TYR A 15 -5.00 17.92 -10.29
N PRO A 16 -6.24 18.39 -10.45
CA PRO A 16 -7.32 17.57 -10.97
C PRO A 16 -7.01 17.17 -12.43
N CYS A 17 -6.89 15.87 -12.67
CA CYS A 17 -6.55 15.30 -13.97
C CYS A 17 -7.69 14.47 -14.51
N MET A 18 -8.06 14.71 -15.77
CA MET A 18 -9.15 14.01 -16.44
C MET A 18 -8.63 12.70 -17.07
N PRO A 19 -9.30 11.56 -16.86
CA PRO A 19 -8.90 10.31 -17.49
C PRO A 19 -9.13 10.33 -19.01
N PRO A 20 -8.38 9.50 -19.78
CA PRO A 20 -8.49 9.48 -21.27
C PRO A 20 -9.90 9.22 -21.78
N ARG A 21 -10.69 8.37 -21.12
CA ARG A 21 -12.06 8.02 -21.51
C ARG A 21 -13.03 9.20 -21.55
N LEU A 22 -12.73 10.27 -20.83
CA LEU A 22 -13.57 11.48 -20.78
C LEU A 22 -13.14 12.55 -21.79
N LEU A 23 -12.06 12.29 -22.57
CA LEU A 23 -11.63 13.19 -23.61
C LEU A 23 -12.68 13.29 -24.73
N PRO A 24 -12.68 14.41 -25.51
CA PRO A 24 -13.52 14.57 -26.68
C PRO A 24 -13.36 13.40 -27.64
N LYS A 25 -14.45 13.05 -28.36
CA LYS A 25 -14.48 11.91 -29.30
C LYS A 25 -13.43 11.98 -30.39
N GLU A 26 -12.91 13.16 -30.70
CA GLU A 26 -11.83 13.39 -31.65
C GLU A 26 -10.53 12.64 -31.32
N PHE A 27 -10.31 12.36 -30.02
CA PHE A 27 -9.16 11.58 -29.55
C PHE A 27 -9.34 10.07 -29.66
N GLY A 28 -10.50 9.58 -30.12
CA GLY A 28 -10.76 8.17 -30.39
C GLY A 28 -10.92 7.28 -29.17
N PHE A 29 -11.01 7.83 -27.95
CA PHE A 29 -11.26 7.07 -26.74
C PHE A 29 -12.77 6.81 -26.57
N HIS A 30 -13.11 5.57 -26.13
CA HIS A 30 -14.47 5.17 -25.79
C HIS A 30 -14.66 5.17 -24.29
N ASP A 31 -15.77 5.76 -23.81
CA ASP A 31 -16.14 5.70 -22.39
C ASP A 31 -16.85 4.37 -22.11
N THR A 32 -16.06 3.35 -21.76
CA THR A 32 -16.55 2.00 -21.43
C THR A 32 -17.45 1.96 -20.20
N VAL A 33 -17.40 3.00 -19.34
CA VAL A 33 -18.18 3.05 -18.09
C VAL A 33 -19.59 3.55 -18.33
N ARG A 34 -19.78 4.50 -19.27
CA ARG A 34 -21.11 5.08 -19.55
C ARG A 34 -21.88 4.34 -20.64
N GLN A 35 -21.18 3.72 -21.61
CA GLN A 35 -21.84 3.10 -22.76
C GLN A 35 -22.57 1.80 -22.42
N ASP A 36 -22.11 1.06 -21.41
CA ASP A 36 -22.67 -0.25 -21.09
C ASP A 36 -23.73 -0.24 -19.96
N ASN A 37 -24.31 0.93 -19.63
CA ASN A 37 -25.20 1.09 -18.47
C ASN A 37 -24.67 0.49 -17.18
N ALA A 38 -23.37 0.23 -17.11
CA ALA A 38 -22.69 -0.25 -15.93
C ALA A 38 -22.49 0.90 -14.94
N GLU A 39 -23.57 1.51 -14.48
CA GLU A 39 -23.55 2.43 -13.35
C GLU A 39 -23.18 1.65 -12.09
N SER A 40 -21.89 1.48 -11.90
CA SER A 40 -21.41 1.01 -10.62
C SER A 40 -21.55 2.14 -9.62
N VAL A 41 -22.00 1.83 -8.42
CA VAL A 41 -22.05 2.78 -7.29
C VAL A 41 -20.69 3.47 -7.05
N TRP A 42 -19.63 2.83 -7.51
CA TRP A 42 -18.23 3.26 -7.34
C TRP A 42 -17.63 3.99 -8.54
N VAL A 43 -18.22 3.83 -9.73
CA VAL A 43 -17.66 4.39 -10.98
C VAL A 43 -18.81 4.96 -11.80
N GLY A 44 -18.80 6.27 -12.06
CA GLY A 44 -19.79 6.92 -12.93
C GLY A 44 -20.95 7.64 -12.21
N GLY A 45 -21.08 7.53 -10.89
CA GLY A 45 -22.09 8.25 -10.10
C GLY A 45 -21.82 9.75 -10.04
N LYS A 46 -22.86 10.54 -9.81
CA LYS A 46 -22.78 12.02 -9.68
C LYS A 46 -21.84 12.49 -8.55
N ASN A 47 -21.58 11.61 -7.57
CA ASN A 47 -20.78 11.88 -6.38
C ASN A 47 -19.32 11.40 -6.48
N VAL A 48 -18.91 10.83 -7.62
CA VAL A 48 -17.54 10.34 -7.82
C VAL A 48 -16.72 11.42 -8.47
N ASN A 49 -15.55 11.73 -7.88
CA ASN A 49 -14.61 12.67 -8.49
C ASN A 49 -13.99 12.04 -9.76
N GLN A 50 -14.52 12.42 -10.90
CA GLN A 50 -14.06 11.92 -12.21
C GLN A 50 -12.74 12.54 -12.66
N LEU A 51 -12.27 13.58 -11.99
CA LEU A 51 -11.00 14.27 -12.29
C LEU A 51 -9.83 13.76 -11.44
N ALA A 52 -9.99 12.67 -10.75
CA ALA A 52 -8.96 12.05 -9.91
C ALA A 52 -8.19 10.94 -10.66
N ALA A 53 -7.70 11.23 -11.87
CA ALA A 53 -6.94 10.23 -12.63
C ALA A 53 -5.49 10.11 -12.15
N MET A 54 -4.84 11.18 -11.71
CA MET A 54 -3.44 11.18 -11.31
C MET A 54 -3.24 11.59 -9.86
N PRO A 55 -2.54 10.77 -9.03
CA PRO A 55 -1.93 9.47 -9.33
C PRO A 55 -2.94 8.32 -9.35
N SER A 56 -2.64 7.24 -10.08
CA SER A 56 -3.50 6.07 -10.12
C SER A 56 -3.47 5.29 -8.81
N LEU A 57 -4.56 5.33 -8.05
CA LEU A 57 -4.70 4.52 -6.82
C LEU A 57 -4.78 3.02 -7.13
N HIS A 58 -5.35 2.63 -8.26
CA HIS A 58 -5.38 1.23 -8.69
C HIS A 58 -3.97 0.67 -8.85
N PHE A 59 -3.10 1.42 -9.53
CA PHE A 59 -1.71 1.02 -9.68
C PHE A 59 -0.94 1.11 -8.37
N THR A 60 -1.18 2.12 -7.53
CA THR A 60 -0.59 2.24 -6.19
C THR A 60 -0.83 0.97 -5.36
N TYR A 61 -2.09 0.51 -5.29
CA TYR A 61 -2.41 -0.70 -4.52
C TYR A 61 -1.79 -1.96 -5.12
N ALA A 62 -1.86 -2.10 -6.44
CA ALA A 62 -1.26 -3.24 -7.13
C ALA A 62 0.25 -3.29 -6.92
N PHE A 63 0.92 -2.15 -6.98
CA PHE A 63 2.36 -2.04 -6.73
C PHE A 63 2.74 -2.42 -5.30
N VAL A 64 2.01 -1.92 -4.28
CA VAL A 64 2.26 -2.28 -2.87
C VAL A 64 2.06 -3.78 -2.63
N ILE A 65 1.00 -4.37 -3.20
CA ILE A 65 0.74 -5.81 -3.12
C ILE A 65 1.87 -6.60 -3.81
N GLY A 66 2.29 -6.15 -5.00
CA GLY A 66 3.41 -6.75 -5.71
C GLY A 66 4.70 -6.73 -4.90
N CYS A 67 5.04 -5.59 -4.30
CA CYS A 67 6.19 -5.47 -3.39
C CYS A 67 6.07 -6.41 -2.18
N THR A 68 4.87 -6.58 -1.63
CA THR A 68 4.62 -7.49 -0.53
C THR A 68 4.87 -8.95 -0.94
N PHE A 69 4.43 -9.36 -2.13
CA PHE A 69 4.70 -10.69 -2.66
C PHE A 69 6.20 -10.93 -2.90
N ILE A 70 6.90 -9.94 -3.48
CA ILE A 70 8.35 -10.01 -3.66
C ILE A 70 9.07 -10.13 -2.30
N TYR A 71 8.64 -9.37 -1.31
CA TYR A 71 9.19 -9.45 0.04
C TYR A 71 8.99 -10.85 0.65
N HIS A 72 7.78 -11.42 0.52
CA HIS A 72 7.47 -12.77 1.01
C HIS A 72 8.17 -13.89 0.24
N SER A 73 8.69 -13.64 -0.96
CA SER A 73 9.50 -14.61 -1.70
C SER A 73 10.80 -14.98 -0.97
N GLY A 74 11.19 -14.17 0.03
CA GLY A 74 12.40 -14.41 0.82
C GLY A 74 13.71 -14.14 0.08
N ILE A 75 13.67 -13.40 -1.03
CA ILE A 75 14.88 -13.00 -1.79
C ILE A 75 15.81 -12.16 -0.92
N HIS A 76 15.26 -11.40 0.02
CA HIS A 76 16.00 -10.50 0.92
C HIS A 76 16.48 -11.17 2.21
N TRP A 77 15.91 -12.34 2.56
CA TRP A 77 16.22 -13.00 3.80
C TRP A 77 16.91 -14.33 3.53
N ARG A 78 18.21 -14.34 3.70
CA ARG A 78 18.98 -15.54 3.91
C ARG A 78 18.72 -15.96 5.37
N SER A 79 17.57 -16.60 5.61
CA SER A 79 17.24 -17.12 6.93
C SER A 79 18.26 -18.22 7.29
N GLU A 80 18.96 -18.08 8.42
CA GLU A 80 19.82 -19.12 8.96
C GLU A 80 19.03 -20.38 9.35
N ASN A 81 17.73 -20.24 9.58
CA ASN A 81 16.83 -21.36 9.90
C ASN A 81 16.31 -22.01 8.63
N ARG A 82 16.90 -23.13 8.25
CA ARG A 82 16.46 -23.97 7.11
C ARG A 82 14.99 -24.38 7.16
N ALA A 83 14.40 -24.52 8.36
CA ALA A 83 12.99 -24.88 8.55
C ALA A 83 11.99 -23.82 8.04
N LEU A 84 12.41 -22.56 7.89
CA LEU A 84 11.61 -21.46 7.38
C LEU A 84 11.93 -21.12 5.92
N GLN A 85 12.85 -21.85 5.28
CA GLN A 85 13.17 -21.63 3.88
C GLN A 85 12.07 -22.20 3.00
N GLN A 86 11.40 -21.29 2.29
CA GLN A 86 10.47 -21.70 1.24
C GLN A 86 11.21 -22.48 0.14
N SER A 87 10.50 -23.43 -0.47
CA SER A 87 11.04 -24.15 -1.63
C SER A 87 11.36 -23.15 -2.77
N THR A 88 12.33 -23.51 -3.61
CA THR A 88 12.68 -22.68 -4.78
C THR A 88 11.47 -22.42 -5.67
N PHE A 89 10.60 -23.40 -5.83
CA PHE A 89 9.36 -23.27 -6.58
C PHE A 89 8.42 -22.21 -5.95
N GLY A 90 8.23 -22.25 -4.62
CA GLY A 90 7.41 -21.27 -3.91
C GLY A 90 7.96 -19.84 -4.06
N ARG A 91 9.29 -19.68 -4.00
CA ARG A 91 9.96 -18.39 -4.23
C ARG A 91 9.68 -17.84 -5.62
N CYS A 92 9.85 -18.68 -6.65
CA CYS A 92 9.57 -18.30 -8.03
C CYS A 92 8.10 -17.89 -8.20
N LEU A 93 7.17 -18.61 -7.59
CA LEU A 93 5.75 -18.31 -7.66
C LEU A 93 5.43 -16.93 -7.05
N TRP A 94 5.96 -16.63 -5.85
CA TRP A 94 5.79 -15.33 -5.21
C TRP A 94 6.39 -14.19 -6.03
N LEU A 95 7.56 -14.40 -6.63
CA LEU A 95 8.19 -13.41 -7.50
C LEU A 95 7.38 -13.16 -8.75
N LEU A 96 6.94 -14.21 -9.43
CA LEU A 96 6.09 -14.09 -10.60
C LEU A 96 4.79 -13.37 -10.28
N ALA A 97 4.11 -13.74 -9.19
CA ALA A 97 2.90 -13.07 -8.75
C ALA A 97 3.14 -11.59 -8.45
N GLY A 98 4.26 -11.27 -7.78
CA GLY A 98 4.62 -9.91 -7.41
C GLY A 98 4.95 -9.00 -8.60
N LEU A 99 5.50 -9.56 -9.68
CA LEU A 99 5.78 -8.83 -10.91
C LEU A 99 4.56 -8.78 -11.83
N PHE A 100 3.88 -9.91 -11.99
CA PHE A 100 2.77 -10.03 -12.94
C PHE A 100 1.54 -9.23 -12.50
N TYR A 101 1.21 -9.21 -11.20
CA TYR A 101 0.00 -8.56 -10.71
C TYR A 101 -0.03 -7.04 -10.98
N PRO A 102 1.01 -6.23 -10.67
CA PRO A 102 1.01 -4.82 -11.01
C PRO A 102 0.98 -4.56 -12.52
N LEU A 103 1.67 -5.40 -13.32
CA LEU A 103 1.66 -5.29 -14.78
C LEU A 103 0.29 -5.59 -15.37
N LEU A 104 -0.41 -6.59 -14.83
CA LEU A 104 -1.78 -6.92 -15.24
C LEU A 104 -2.70 -5.73 -14.96
N VAL A 105 -2.65 -5.18 -13.74
CA VAL A 105 -3.50 -4.02 -13.38
C VAL A 105 -3.17 -2.82 -14.25
N LEU A 106 -1.87 -2.55 -14.52
CA LEU A 106 -1.45 -1.49 -15.44
C LEU A 106 -2.05 -1.68 -16.83
N SER A 107 -1.97 -2.89 -17.36
CA SER A 107 -2.53 -3.20 -18.68
C SER A 107 -4.04 -2.95 -18.72
N VAL A 108 -4.75 -3.36 -17.68
CA VAL A 108 -6.22 -3.17 -17.59
C VAL A 108 -6.58 -1.68 -17.51
N ILE A 109 -5.94 -0.89 -16.65
CA ILE A 109 -6.30 0.52 -16.46
C ILE A 109 -5.98 1.38 -17.69
N VAL A 110 -4.97 0.99 -18.46
CA VAL A 110 -4.63 1.65 -19.74
C VAL A 110 -5.57 1.19 -20.85
N ALA A 111 -5.83 -0.13 -20.98
CA ALA A 111 -6.73 -0.67 -21.99
C ALA A 111 -8.17 -0.15 -21.84
N THR A 112 -8.62 0.09 -20.62
CA THR A 112 -9.94 0.67 -20.32
C THR A 112 -9.97 2.20 -20.41
N ALA A 113 -8.88 2.84 -20.82
CA ALA A 113 -8.71 4.30 -20.89
C ALA A 113 -9.06 5.04 -19.56
N ASN A 114 -8.93 4.36 -18.43
CA ASN A 114 -9.14 4.97 -17.11
C ASN A 114 -7.95 5.80 -16.65
N HIS A 115 -6.74 5.48 -17.11
CA HIS A 115 -5.51 6.16 -16.73
C HIS A 115 -4.54 6.27 -17.91
N TYR A 116 -3.69 7.29 -17.84
CA TYR A 116 -2.50 7.41 -18.68
C TYR A 116 -1.35 6.60 -18.07
N TYR A 117 -0.35 6.26 -18.87
CA TYR A 117 0.91 5.70 -18.35
C TYR A 117 1.58 6.62 -17.33
N LEU A 118 1.47 7.95 -17.55
CA LEU A 118 2.02 8.95 -16.64
C LEU A 118 1.40 8.87 -15.24
N ASP A 119 0.10 8.56 -15.13
CA ASP A 119 -0.58 8.41 -13.84
C ASP A 119 0.01 7.27 -13.02
N ALA A 120 0.43 6.19 -13.69
CA ALA A 120 1.11 5.05 -13.06
C ALA A 120 2.55 5.42 -12.64
N VAL A 121 3.27 6.20 -13.43
CA VAL A 121 4.61 6.69 -13.05
C VAL A 121 4.54 7.59 -11.82
N VAL A 122 3.60 8.53 -11.79
CA VAL A 122 3.38 9.39 -10.61
C VAL A 122 2.94 8.57 -9.40
N ALA A 123 2.10 7.55 -9.59
CA ALA A 123 1.70 6.63 -8.54
C ALA A 123 2.90 5.85 -7.96
N LEU A 124 3.82 5.41 -8.81
CA LEU A 124 5.05 4.74 -8.38
C LEU A 124 5.95 5.68 -7.56
N LEU A 125 6.12 6.92 -8.01
CA LEU A 125 6.92 7.92 -7.30
C LEU A 125 6.31 8.27 -5.95
N THR A 126 5.02 8.59 -5.90
CA THR A 126 4.30 8.93 -4.66
C THR A 126 4.30 7.79 -3.67
N THR A 127 4.14 6.55 -4.15
CA THR A 127 4.19 5.34 -3.31
C THR A 127 5.60 5.12 -2.77
N SER A 128 6.63 5.29 -3.59
CA SER A 128 8.03 5.16 -3.16
C SER A 128 8.37 6.19 -2.07
N VAL A 129 7.97 7.45 -2.26
CA VAL A 129 8.12 8.50 -1.24
C VAL A 129 7.40 8.11 0.05
N ALA A 130 6.17 7.60 -0.05
CA ALA A 130 5.40 7.13 1.10
C ALA A 130 6.11 5.97 1.84
N PHE A 131 6.80 5.07 1.14
CA PHE A 131 7.62 4.03 1.76
C PHE A 131 8.79 4.62 2.55
N PHE A 132 9.52 5.58 1.99
CA PHE A 132 10.63 6.23 2.70
C PHE A 132 10.16 7.01 3.91
N ILE A 133 9.03 7.69 3.83
CA ILE A 133 8.46 8.49 4.91
C ILE A 133 7.69 7.63 5.93
N ASN A 134 7.43 6.36 5.63
CA ASN A 134 6.61 5.50 6.48
C ASN A 134 7.09 5.45 7.94
N ARG A 135 8.38 5.65 8.19
CA ARG A 135 8.93 5.72 9.56
C ARG A 135 8.46 6.94 10.36
N ILE A 136 7.87 7.95 9.71
CA ILE A 136 7.35 9.16 10.38
C ILE A 136 6.26 8.79 11.43
N TRP A 137 5.52 7.69 11.19
CA TRP A 137 4.56 7.18 12.17
C TRP A 137 5.19 6.78 13.49
N MET A 138 6.49 6.47 13.50
CA MET A 138 7.22 6.18 14.74
C MET A 138 7.39 7.44 15.61
N LEU A 139 7.36 8.63 15.02
CA LEU A 139 7.39 9.89 15.75
C LEU A 139 6.08 10.14 16.52
N LEU A 140 4.99 9.49 16.11
CA LEU A 140 3.69 9.60 16.77
C LEU A 140 3.53 8.63 17.95
N LEU A 141 4.47 7.70 18.17
CA LEU A 141 4.41 6.74 19.28
C LEU A 141 4.34 7.40 20.67
N PRO A 142 5.08 8.49 20.97
CA PRO A 142 4.93 9.18 22.24
C PRO A 142 3.55 9.81 22.41
N ALA A 143 3.01 10.41 21.34
CA ALA A 143 1.66 10.99 21.35
C ALA A 143 0.58 9.91 21.53
N GLU A 144 0.72 8.77 20.85
CA GLU A 144 -0.14 7.59 21.05
C GLU A 144 -0.09 7.10 22.50
N ALA A 145 1.12 6.99 23.08
CA ALA A 145 1.29 6.54 24.44
C ALA A 145 0.66 7.52 25.44
N MET A 146 0.82 8.82 25.21
CA MET A 146 0.20 9.86 26.02
C MET A 146 -1.34 9.82 25.91
N LEU A 147 -1.87 9.66 24.71
CA LEU A 147 -3.31 9.55 24.48
C LEU A 147 -3.90 8.31 25.18
N CYS A 148 -3.26 7.16 25.05
CA CYS A 148 -3.67 5.94 25.76
C CYS A 148 -3.65 6.12 27.28
N TRP A 149 -2.64 6.83 27.81
CA TRP A 149 -2.54 7.12 29.24
C TRP A 149 -3.67 8.06 29.71
N VAL A 150 -3.92 9.16 28.98
CA VAL A 150 -5.00 10.12 29.29
C VAL A 150 -6.37 9.45 29.25
N LEU A 151 -6.62 8.61 28.24
CA LEU A 151 -7.89 7.90 28.06
C LEU A 151 -8.01 6.64 28.90
N ARG A 152 -6.99 6.30 29.72
CA ARG A 152 -6.91 5.05 30.51
C ARG A 152 -7.13 3.78 29.66
N LEU A 153 -6.71 3.80 28.40
CA LEU A 153 -6.78 2.67 27.50
C LEU A 153 -5.52 1.80 27.64
N LYS A 154 -5.71 0.48 27.61
CA LYS A 154 -4.57 -0.44 27.52
C LYS A 154 -3.94 -0.30 26.13
N LYS A 155 -2.64 -0.03 26.10
CA LYS A 155 -1.90 0.04 24.85
C LYS A 155 -1.96 -1.31 24.14
N PRO A 156 -2.35 -1.37 22.85
CA PRO A 156 -2.40 -2.63 22.12
C PRO A 156 -1.00 -3.23 22.01
N VAL A 157 -0.92 -4.56 22.14
CA VAL A 157 0.35 -5.28 21.98
C VAL A 157 0.82 -5.13 20.53
N PRO A 158 2.11 -4.78 20.31
CA PRO A 158 2.63 -4.66 18.95
C PRO A 158 2.53 -5.99 18.20
N THR A 159 1.92 -5.97 17.02
CA THR A 159 1.73 -7.17 16.19
C THR A 159 2.81 -7.36 15.12
N THR A 160 3.66 -6.38 14.91
CA THR A 160 4.76 -6.46 13.94
C THR A 160 5.98 -7.16 14.53
N GLY A 161 6.61 -8.09 13.79
CA GLY A 161 7.65 -9.02 14.27
C GLY A 161 8.76 -8.36 15.10
N GLN A 162 9.39 -7.30 14.62
CA GLN A 162 10.44 -6.59 15.38
C GLN A 162 9.95 -5.98 16.70
N ARG A 163 8.71 -5.48 16.73
CA ARG A 163 8.11 -4.93 17.97
C ARG A 163 7.72 -6.05 18.94
N LEU A 164 7.31 -7.22 18.41
CA LEU A 164 7.03 -8.40 19.20
C LEU A 164 8.30 -8.96 19.85
N GLU A 165 9.41 -9.00 19.13
CA GLU A 165 10.71 -9.41 19.67
C GLU A 165 11.22 -8.44 20.74
N THR A 166 11.10 -7.13 20.48
CA THR A 166 11.47 -6.11 21.49
C THR A 166 10.59 -6.22 22.74
N ALA A 167 9.27 -6.43 22.56
CA ALA A 167 8.35 -6.60 23.68
C ALA A 167 8.60 -7.90 24.46
N LYS A 168 9.03 -8.98 23.78
CA LYS A 168 9.44 -10.23 24.44
C LYS A 168 10.73 -10.04 25.24
N LYS A 169 11.75 -9.41 24.67
CA LYS A 169 13.01 -9.13 25.38
C LYS A 169 12.78 -8.29 26.63
N VAL A 170 12.01 -7.20 26.52
CA VAL A 170 11.69 -6.37 27.69
C VAL A 170 10.96 -7.18 28.77
N LYS A 171 10.11 -8.12 28.40
CA LYS A 171 9.41 -8.98 29.35
C LYS A 171 10.32 -10.04 29.97
N GLU A 172 11.26 -10.59 29.21
CA GLU A 172 12.27 -11.53 29.68
C GLU A 172 13.23 -10.83 30.66
N ASP A 173 13.72 -9.64 30.32
CA ASP A 173 14.57 -8.82 31.20
C ASP A 173 13.85 -8.43 32.50
N GLU A 174 12.55 -8.11 32.45
CA GLU A 174 11.73 -7.77 33.63
C GLU A 174 11.48 -8.99 34.54
N ILE A 175 11.39 -10.18 33.95
CA ILE A 175 11.28 -11.45 34.71
C ILE A 175 12.61 -11.79 35.37
N ASP A 176 13.73 -11.68 34.66
CA ASP A 176 15.05 -12.01 35.15
C ASP A 176 15.44 -11.11 36.34
N TYR A 177 15.16 -9.80 36.22
CA TYR A 177 15.37 -8.84 37.29
C TYR A 177 14.55 -9.17 38.55
N ARG A 178 13.38 -9.75 38.40
CA ARG A 178 12.50 -10.15 39.52
C ARG A 178 13.00 -11.38 40.26
N TYR A 179 13.76 -12.26 39.61
CA TYR A 179 14.36 -13.44 40.19
C TYR A 179 15.73 -13.16 40.84
N GLU A 180 16.44 -12.10 40.40
CA GLU A 180 17.70 -11.70 41.03
C GLU A 180 17.53 -10.92 42.34
N VAL A 181 16.34 -10.37 42.62
CA VAL A 181 16.04 -9.52 43.81
C VAL A 181 15.37 -10.31 44.95
N VAL A 182 15.15 -11.64 44.75
CA VAL A 182 14.63 -12.54 45.78
C VAL A 182 15.74 -13.47 46.27
#